data_e6b7f9351f355b07d3255121579d90f1
#
_entry.id   e6b7f9351f355b07d3255121579d90f1
#
_cell.length_a   1.000
_cell.length_b   1.000
_cell.length_c   1.000
_cell.angle_alpha   90.00
_cell.angle_beta   90.00
_cell.angle_gamma   90.00
#
_symmetry.space_group_name_H-M   'P 1'
#
loop_
_entity.id
_entity.type
_entity.pdbx_description
1 polymer ?
#
loop_
_entity_poly.entity_id
_entity_poly.type
_entity_poly.pdbx_seq_one_letter_code
_entity_poly.pdbx_strand_id
1 'polypeptide(L)'
;MRKYLFLMLNLFLSSVSAMPENSSFPGGLVLLDIGSSEWAKFDNKDVMVLKKRSSNLAILGIGLQQGPGEYQIETQEGSLSFSIKPKTYPTQHLTIKNKNHVNPPKRDLDRIFREKREMSEVFKSFRSESNIDIIFSLPAEGIISSEFGLRRYLNGQARSPHSGIDIAAPQGTIVHAPSAGIVAKIGDFFFNGKTVLLDHGQGLITMYCHLSKINVNEYEKIEKGVKIGEIGMTGRVTGAHLHWGVSLNNVRVNPREFLN
;
A
#
# COMPACT_ATOMS: atom_id res chain seq x y z
N MET A 1 -63.89 -0.05 -15.29
CA MET A 1 -62.65 0.62 -14.82
C MET A 1 -61.73 -0.40 -14.16
N ARG A 2 -60.71 -0.89 -14.90
CA ARG A 2 -59.69 -1.87 -14.37
C ARG A 2 -58.52 -1.08 -13.80
N LYS A 3 -58.31 -1.17 -12.49
CA LYS A 3 -57.14 -0.59 -11.79
C LYS A 3 -55.96 -1.55 -11.99
N TYR A 4 -54.93 -1.11 -12.72
CA TYR A 4 -53.63 -1.82 -12.78
C TYR A 4 -52.81 -1.40 -11.54
N LEU A 5 -52.54 -2.38 -10.67
CA LEU A 5 -51.63 -2.26 -9.53
C LEU A 5 -50.23 -2.47 -10.07
N PHE A 6 -49.42 -1.42 -10.17
CA PHE A 6 -47.99 -1.52 -10.50
C PHE A 6 -47.23 -1.95 -9.25
N LEU A 7 -46.82 -3.22 -9.24
CA LEU A 7 -45.93 -3.73 -8.19
C LEU A 7 -44.49 -3.31 -8.53
N MET A 8 -43.95 -2.27 -7.84
CA MET A 8 -42.55 -1.91 -7.91
C MET A 8 -41.73 -2.98 -7.19
N LEU A 9 -41.06 -3.85 -7.94
CA LEU A 9 -40.09 -4.79 -7.46
C LEU A 9 -38.77 -4.03 -7.18
N ASN A 10 -38.56 -3.63 -5.93
CA ASN A 10 -37.26 -3.13 -5.50
C ASN A 10 -36.25 -4.28 -5.51
N LEU A 11 -35.46 -4.42 -6.58
CA LEU A 11 -34.25 -5.21 -6.59
C LEU A 11 -33.22 -4.51 -5.66
N PHE A 12 -33.11 -5.01 -4.44
CA PHE A 12 -31.92 -4.77 -3.63
C PHE A 12 -30.76 -5.54 -4.29
N LEU A 13 -30.03 -4.85 -5.17
CA LEU A 13 -28.69 -5.29 -5.54
C LEU A 13 -27.83 -5.19 -4.28
N SER A 14 -27.67 -6.31 -3.58
CA SER A 14 -26.61 -6.46 -2.60
C SER A 14 -25.30 -6.28 -3.34
N SER A 15 -24.65 -5.12 -3.18
CA SER A 15 -23.28 -4.91 -3.60
C SER A 15 -22.43 -5.98 -2.87
N VAL A 16 -22.06 -7.03 -3.57
CA VAL A 16 -20.98 -7.91 -3.11
C VAL A 16 -19.77 -6.98 -3.05
N SER A 17 -19.34 -6.62 -1.84
CA SER A 17 -18.12 -5.87 -1.64
C SER A 17 -17.00 -6.73 -2.26
N ALA A 18 -16.41 -6.25 -3.36
CA ALA A 18 -15.27 -6.90 -3.95
C ALA A 18 -14.18 -7.04 -2.87
N MET A 19 -13.49 -8.17 -2.85
CA MET A 19 -12.37 -8.44 -1.95
C MET A 19 -11.12 -8.61 -2.81
N PRO A 20 -9.92 -8.26 -2.31
CA PRO A 20 -8.69 -8.63 -2.97
C PRO A 20 -8.67 -10.14 -3.27
N GLU A 21 -8.05 -10.51 -4.38
CA GLU A 21 -7.85 -11.92 -4.70
C GLU A 21 -6.64 -12.48 -3.95
N ASN A 22 -6.65 -13.80 -3.72
CA ASN A 22 -5.51 -14.49 -3.10
C ASN A 22 -4.35 -14.56 -4.11
N SER A 23 -3.26 -13.85 -3.84
CA SER A 23 -2.08 -13.75 -4.69
C SER A 23 -0.83 -14.20 -3.93
N SER A 24 -0.76 -15.50 -3.59
CA SER A 24 0.28 -16.13 -2.76
C SER A 24 1.64 -16.18 -3.44
N PHE A 25 2.27 -15.02 -3.66
CA PHE A 25 3.62 -14.88 -4.20
C PHE A 25 4.30 -13.62 -3.60
N PRO A 26 5.64 -13.49 -3.66
CA PRO A 26 6.33 -12.29 -3.17
C PRO A 26 5.75 -11.00 -3.75
N GLY A 27 5.31 -10.10 -2.90
CA GLY A 27 4.62 -8.86 -3.26
C GLY A 27 3.10 -8.96 -3.34
N GLY A 28 2.52 -10.14 -3.19
CA GLY A 28 1.07 -10.38 -3.18
C GLY A 28 0.46 -10.46 -1.79
N LEU A 29 -0.74 -11.03 -1.72
CA LEU A 29 -1.54 -11.21 -0.51
C LEU A 29 -1.91 -12.68 -0.32
N VAL A 30 -1.94 -13.13 0.93
CA VAL A 30 -2.56 -14.39 1.35
C VAL A 30 -3.80 -14.09 2.16
N LEU A 31 -4.92 -14.67 1.75
CA LEU A 31 -6.21 -14.55 2.41
C LEU A 31 -6.57 -15.93 2.99
N LEU A 32 -6.75 -15.99 4.31
CA LEU A 32 -7.04 -17.23 5.03
C LEU A 32 -8.30 -17.08 5.88
N ASP A 33 -9.23 -18.00 5.69
CA ASP A 33 -10.36 -18.15 6.61
C ASP A 33 -9.83 -18.68 7.94
N ILE A 34 -10.06 -17.95 9.02
CA ILE A 34 -9.58 -18.26 10.37
C ILE A 34 -10.71 -18.59 11.36
N GLY A 35 -11.88 -18.97 10.82
CA GLY A 35 -13.03 -19.34 11.64
C GLY A 35 -13.50 -18.21 12.55
N SER A 36 -13.64 -18.50 13.84
CA SER A 36 -14.01 -17.51 14.85
C SER A 36 -12.82 -16.77 15.48
N SER A 37 -11.58 -17.10 15.08
CA SER A 37 -10.36 -16.47 15.63
C SER A 37 -10.36 -14.96 15.43
N GLU A 38 -10.14 -14.20 16.50
CA GLU A 38 -10.15 -12.74 16.49
C GLU A 38 -8.78 -12.13 16.17
N TRP A 39 -7.74 -12.95 16.17
CA TRP A 39 -6.38 -12.55 15.85
C TRP A 39 -5.66 -13.61 15.02
N ALA A 40 -4.68 -13.16 14.26
CA ALA A 40 -3.70 -14.02 13.59
C ALA A 40 -2.31 -13.39 13.71
N LYS A 41 -1.25 -14.24 13.70
CA LYS A 41 0.15 -13.81 13.72
C LYS A 41 0.96 -14.57 12.69
N PHE A 42 1.92 -13.86 12.10
CA PHE A 42 2.94 -14.41 11.22
C PHE A 42 4.32 -13.90 11.67
N ASP A 43 5.25 -14.80 11.95
CA ASP A 43 6.59 -14.47 12.50
C ASP A 43 6.48 -13.53 13.73
N ASN A 44 5.60 -13.85 14.67
CA ASN A 44 5.30 -13.06 15.89
C ASN A 44 4.76 -11.64 15.63
N LYS A 45 4.33 -11.31 14.42
CA LYS A 45 3.71 -10.02 14.06
C LYS A 45 2.23 -10.18 13.85
N ASP A 46 1.47 -9.18 14.26
CA ASP A 46 0.04 -9.16 14.06
C ASP A 46 -0.29 -9.09 12.56
N VAL A 47 -1.29 -9.86 12.16
CA VAL A 47 -1.85 -9.92 10.79
C VAL A 47 -3.21 -9.26 10.81
N MET A 48 -3.55 -8.54 9.76
CA MET A 48 -4.89 -7.95 9.61
C MET A 48 -5.96 -9.01 9.67
N VAL A 49 -7.01 -8.78 10.47
CA VAL A 49 -8.19 -9.63 10.56
C VAL A 49 -9.44 -8.82 10.26
N LEU A 50 -10.13 -9.18 9.20
CA LEU A 50 -11.44 -8.61 8.86
C LEU A 50 -12.55 -9.50 9.37
N LYS A 51 -13.42 -8.92 10.21
CA LYS A 51 -14.60 -9.61 10.73
C LYS A 51 -15.66 -9.72 9.64
N LYS A 52 -16.14 -10.94 9.40
CA LYS A 52 -17.26 -11.25 8.50
C LYS A 52 -18.39 -11.95 9.26
N ARG A 53 -19.56 -12.04 8.64
CA ARG A 53 -20.75 -12.64 9.30
C ARG A 53 -20.58 -14.12 9.64
N SER A 54 -19.88 -14.90 8.79
CA SER A 54 -19.76 -16.35 8.92
C SER A 54 -18.41 -16.80 9.47
N SER A 55 -17.34 -16.10 9.17
CA SER A 55 -15.97 -16.41 9.63
C SER A 55 -15.09 -15.20 9.46
N ASN A 56 -14.04 -15.07 10.26
CA ASN A 56 -13.06 -14.01 10.14
C ASN A 56 -12.02 -14.35 9.06
N LEU A 57 -11.51 -13.31 8.40
CA LEU A 57 -10.53 -13.42 7.32
C LEU A 57 -9.22 -12.77 7.74
N ALA A 58 -8.14 -13.55 7.83
CA ALA A 58 -6.80 -13.02 7.96
C ALA A 58 -6.25 -12.61 6.58
N ILE A 59 -5.64 -11.43 6.50
CA ILE A 59 -5.02 -10.90 5.28
C ILE A 59 -3.57 -10.60 5.56
N LEU A 60 -2.68 -11.39 4.96
CA LEU A 60 -1.24 -11.31 5.14
C LEU A 60 -0.57 -10.78 3.86
N GLY A 61 0.19 -9.69 3.98
CA GLY A 61 1.07 -9.21 2.92
C GLY A 61 2.34 -10.06 2.84
N ILE A 62 2.73 -10.43 1.62
CA ILE A 62 3.95 -11.20 1.35
C ILE A 62 5.06 -10.26 0.86
N GLY A 63 6.12 -10.09 1.64
CA GLY A 63 7.26 -9.25 1.27
C GLY A 63 8.02 -9.78 0.04
N LEU A 64 8.65 -8.88 -0.72
CA LEU A 64 9.47 -9.25 -1.90
C LEU A 64 10.65 -10.17 -1.58
N GLN A 65 11.09 -10.20 -0.31
CA GLN A 65 12.20 -11.05 0.14
C GLN A 65 11.74 -12.44 0.62
N GLN A 66 10.42 -12.66 0.75
CA GLN A 66 9.87 -13.94 1.17
C GLN A 66 10.04 -14.96 0.05
N GLY A 67 10.75 -16.06 0.33
CA GLY A 67 10.96 -17.12 -0.66
C GLY A 67 9.71 -17.96 -0.90
N PRO A 68 9.67 -18.76 -1.98
CA PRO A 68 8.64 -19.79 -2.17
C PRO A 68 8.79 -20.89 -1.13
N GLY A 69 7.67 -21.51 -0.73
CA GLY A 69 7.66 -22.61 0.26
C GLY A 69 6.35 -22.68 1.04
N GLU A 70 6.32 -23.59 2.00
CA GLU A 70 5.20 -23.76 2.93
C GLU A 70 5.45 -22.93 4.20
N TYR A 71 4.41 -22.24 4.65
CA TYR A 71 4.42 -21.37 5.81
C TYR A 71 3.19 -21.60 6.67
N GLN A 72 3.21 -21.06 7.89
CA GLN A 72 2.08 -21.16 8.80
C GLN A 72 1.81 -19.80 9.44
N ILE A 73 0.53 -19.49 9.64
CA ILE A 73 0.09 -18.44 10.56
C ILE A 73 -0.42 -19.07 11.85
N GLU A 74 -0.24 -18.38 12.94
CA GLU A 74 -0.84 -18.72 14.24
C GLU A 74 -2.16 -18.00 14.40
N THR A 75 -3.16 -18.68 14.91
CA THR A 75 -4.48 -18.12 15.23
C THR A 75 -4.92 -18.58 16.61
N GLN A 76 -6.06 -18.06 17.08
CA GLN A 76 -6.64 -18.48 18.34
C GLN A 76 -7.06 -19.97 18.35
N GLU A 77 -7.39 -20.53 17.18
CA GLU A 77 -7.84 -21.92 17.00
C GLU A 77 -6.71 -22.88 16.59
N GLY A 78 -5.47 -22.38 16.46
CA GLY A 78 -4.31 -23.18 16.06
C GLY A 78 -3.57 -22.60 14.86
N SER A 79 -2.71 -23.41 14.25
CA SER A 79 -1.92 -22.97 13.09
C SER A 79 -2.58 -23.35 11.77
N LEU A 80 -2.55 -22.44 10.80
CA LEU A 80 -3.02 -22.66 9.43
C LEU A 80 -1.87 -22.57 8.45
N SER A 81 -1.75 -23.59 7.58
CA SER A 81 -0.69 -23.63 6.55
C SER A 81 -1.13 -22.92 5.28
N PHE A 82 -0.17 -22.29 4.60
CA PHE A 82 -0.33 -21.73 3.26
C PHE A 82 0.98 -21.86 2.48
N SER A 83 0.89 -21.82 1.14
CA SER A 83 2.06 -21.90 0.28
C SER A 83 2.32 -20.58 -0.43
N ILE A 84 3.60 -20.22 -0.59
CA ILE A 84 4.05 -19.10 -1.40
C ILE A 84 4.65 -19.65 -2.69
N LYS A 85 4.10 -19.21 -3.82
CA LYS A 85 4.57 -19.57 -5.17
C LYS A 85 5.73 -18.69 -5.61
N PRO A 86 6.63 -19.17 -6.46
CA PRO A 86 7.70 -18.35 -7.02
C PRO A 86 7.13 -17.27 -7.95
N LYS A 87 7.71 -16.06 -7.90
CA LYS A 87 7.44 -14.98 -8.86
C LYS A 87 8.72 -14.26 -9.23
N THR A 88 8.92 -14.05 -10.51
CA THR A 88 10.06 -13.30 -11.04
C THR A 88 9.60 -11.92 -11.51
N TYR A 89 10.36 -10.90 -11.15
CA TYR A 89 10.10 -9.52 -11.53
C TYR A 89 11.10 -9.05 -12.58
N PRO A 90 10.67 -8.28 -13.59
CA PRO A 90 11.56 -7.73 -14.61
C PRO A 90 12.61 -6.79 -14.02
N THR A 91 13.66 -6.54 -14.80
CA THR A 91 14.71 -5.58 -14.45
C THR A 91 14.45 -4.24 -15.14
N GLN A 92 14.64 -3.15 -14.40
CA GLN A 92 14.53 -1.77 -14.88
C GLN A 92 15.85 -1.03 -14.68
N HIS A 93 16.38 -0.44 -15.75
CA HIS A 93 17.57 0.41 -15.72
C HIS A 93 17.15 1.86 -15.83
N LEU A 94 17.56 2.69 -14.88
CA LEU A 94 17.22 4.13 -14.84
C LEU A 94 18.49 4.97 -14.76
N THR A 95 18.50 6.09 -15.48
CA THR A 95 19.54 7.10 -15.38
C THR A 95 19.06 8.26 -14.51
N ILE A 96 19.72 8.45 -13.37
CA ILE A 96 19.44 9.54 -12.42
C ILE A 96 20.48 10.63 -12.64
N LYS A 97 20.04 11.84 -13.04
CA LYS A 97 20.91 12.99 -13.30
C LYS A 97 21.66 13.47 -12.05
N ASN A 98 20.93 13.58 -10.92
CA ASN A 98 21.53 13.97 -9.65
C ASN A 98 22.27 12.79 -9.02
N LYS A 99 23.58 12.73 -9.19
CA LYS A 99 24.45 11.65 -8.67
C LYS A 99 24.36 11.50 -7.15
N ASN A 100 24.07 12.57 -6.39
CA ASN A 100 23.90 12.51 -4.93
C ASN A 100 22.65 11.67 -4.53
N HIS A 101 21.66 11.57 -5.40
CA HIS A 101 20.51 10.69 -5.17
C HIS A 101 20.81 9.21 -5.51
N VAL A 102 21.93 8.91 -6.15
CA VAL A 102 22.41 7.55 -6.39
C VAL A 102 23.42 7.16 -5.30
N ASN A 103 24.42 8.00 -5.07
CA ASN A 103 25.45 7.82 -4.05
C ASN A 103 25.48 9.06 -3.14
N PRO A 104 24.66 9.06 -2.06
CA PRO A 104 24.59 10.22 -1.17
C PRO A 104 25.93 10.56 -0.54
N PRO A 105 26.32 11.84 -0.48
CA PRO A 105 27.50 12.26 0.21
C PRO A 105 27.36 12.04 1.73
N LYS A 106 28.49 11.89 2.43
CA LYS A 106 28.53 11.58 3.87
C LYS A 106 27.67 12.55 4.71
N ARG A 107 27.65 13.85 4.35
CA ARG A 107 26.86 14.88 5.04
C ARG A 107 25.34 14.63 5.03
N ASP A 108 24.81 13.86 4.06
CA ASP A 108 23.37 13.59 3.94
C ASP A 108 22.97 12.26 4.60
N LEU A 109 23.93 11.41 5.02
CA LEU A 109 23.65 10.07 5.55
C LEU A 109 22.87 10.12 6.86
N ASP A 110 23.19 11.04 7.78
CA ASP A 110 22.50 11.17 9.06
C ASP A 110 21.03 11.55 8.86
N ARG A 111 20.75 12.45 7.90
CA ARG A 111 19.40 12.80 7.47
C ARG A 111 18.66 11.57 6.93
N ILE A 112 19.29 10.85 6.00
CA ILE A 112 18.72 9.65 5.36
C ILE A 112 18.40 8.57 6.40
N PHE A 113 19.31 8.32 7.36
CA PHE A 113 19.09 7.30 8.39
C PHE A 113 17.97 7.70 9.37
N ARG A 114 17.89 8.97 9.75
CA ARG A 114 16.80 9.49 10.58
C ARG A 114 15.45 9.32 9.88
N GLU A 115 15.35 9.80 8.64
CA GLU A 115 14.13 9.71 7.82
C GLU A 115 13.69 8.27 7.60
N LYS A 116 14.64 7.36 7.36
CA LYS A 116 14.35 5.93 7.24
C LYS A 116 13.77 5.35 8.54
N ARG A 117 14.29 5.75 9.71
CA ARG A 117 13.74 5.32 11.01
C ARG A 117 12.32 5.85 11.19
N GLU A 118 12.07 7.14 10.96
CA GLU A 118 10.75 7.76 11.09
C GLU A 118 9.70 7.03 10.24
N MET A 119 9.99 6.78 8.97
CA MET A 119 9.09 6.01 8.12
C MET A 119 8.92 4.56 8.58
N SER A 120 10.00 3.92 9.06
CA SER A 120 9.96 2.54 9.55
C SER A 120 9.03 2.39 10.75
N GLU A 121 8.99 3.37 11.66
CA GLU A 121 8.07 3.33 12.81
C GLU A 121 6.62 3.39 12.36
N VAL A 122 6.29 4.20 11.35
CA VAL A 122 4.94 4.24 10.76
C VAL A 122 4.58 2.87 10.17
N PHE A 123 5.49 2.23 9.40
CA PHE A 123 5.21 0.93 8.78
C PHE A 123 5.07 -0.22 9.75
N LYS A 124 5.64 -0.10 10.96
CA LYS A 124 5.51 -1.09 12.04
C LYS A 124 4.25 -0.89 12.87
N SER A 125 3.58 0.27 12.75
CA SER A 125 2.39 0.53 13.54
C SER A 125 1.27 -0.46 13.22
N PHE A 126 0.53 -0.85 14.26
CA PHE A 126 -0.63 -1.72 14.15
C PHE A 126 -1.75 -1.13 15.02
N ARG A 127 -2.47 -0.17 14.46
CA ARG A 127 -3.59 0.47 15.14
C ARG A 127 -4.84 -0.40 15.02
N SER A 128 -5.50 -0.67 16.13
CA SER A 128 -6.78 -1.38 16.11
C SER A 128 -7.82 -0.56 15.35
N GLU A 129 -8.45 -1.17 14.36
CA GLU A 129 -9.53 -0.59 13.55
C GLU A 129 -10.46 -1.71 13.09
N SER A 130 -11.76 -1.50 13.20
CA SER A 130 -12.76 -2.51 12.84
C SER A 130 -13.34 -2.33 11.43
N ASN A 131 -13.35 -1.08 10.94
CA ASN A 131 -13.97 -0.73 9.67
C ASN A 131 -12.91 -0.27 8.67
N ILE A 132 -12.20 -1.24 8.09
CA ILE A 132 -11.18 -0.97 7.07
C ILE A 132 -11.76 -1.27 5.69
N ASP A 133 -11.83 -0.26 4.83
CA ASP A 133 -12.08 -0.47 3.41
C ASP A 133 -10.75 -0.76 2.72
N ILE A 134 -10.55 -2.06 2.41
CA ILE A 134 -9.33 -2.54 1.74
C ILE A 134 -9.43 -2.49 0.22
N ILE A 135 -10.56 -2.04 -0.32
CA ILE A 135 -10.73 -1.84 -1.76
C ILE A 135 -10.46 -0.37 -2.07
N PHE A 136 -9.33 -0.14 -2.68
CA PHE A 136 -8.84 1.19 -2.96
C PHE A 136 -9.32 1.71 -4.32
N SER A 137 -9.57 3.01 -4.38
CA SER A 137 -9.60 3.73 -5.64
C SER A 137 -8.17 4.11 -6.06
N LEU A 138 -7.94 4.29 -7.36
CA LEU A 138 -6.67 4.83 -7.83
C LEU A 138 -6.48 6.25 -7.25
N PRO A 139 -5.33 6.57 -6.61
CA PRO A 139 -5.17 7.82 -5.88
C PRO A 139 -5.02 9.05 -6.78
N ALA A 140 -4.68 8.88 -8.04
CA ALA A 140 -4.55 9.98 -9.01
C ALA A 140 -4.88 9.49 -10.41
N GLU A 141 -5.39 10.38 -11.25
CA GLU A 141 -5.47 10.16 -12.68
C GLU A 141 -4.08 10.14 -13.32
N GLY A 142 -3.86 9.25 -14.28
CA GLY A 142 -2.57 9.13 -14.95
C GLY A 142 -2.30 7.74 -15.53
N ILE A 143 -1.10 7.59 -16.07
CA ILE A 143 -0.64 6.32 -16.69
C ILE A 143 0.31 5.64 -15.72
N ILE A 144 0.10 4.35 -15.43
CA ILE A 144 1.06 3.57 -14.65
C ILE A 144 2.32 3.40 -15.49
N SER A 145 3.36 4.15 -15.14
CA SER A 145 4.63 4.22 -15.86
C SER A 145 5.69 3.27 -15.32
N SER A 146 5.51 2.77 -14.09
CA SER A 146 6.43 1.80 -13.49
C SER A 146 5.68 0.90 -12.50
N GLU A 147 5.83 -0.40 -12.69
CA GLU A 147 5.15 -1.43 -11.90
C GLU A 147 5.89 -1.74 -10.59
N PHE A 148 5.17 -2.35 -9.64
CA PHE A 148 5.72 -2.89 -8.41
C PHE A 148 6.68 -4.06 -8.67
N GLY A 149 7.67 -4.21 -7.80
CA GLY A 149 8.59 -5.36 -7.78
C GLY A 149 9.74 -5.30 -8.79
N LEU A 150 9.78 -4.31 -9.69
CA LEU A 150 10.87 -4.17 -10.68
C LEU A 150 12.24 -4.13 -9.99
N ARG A 151 13.16 -5.00 -10.42
CA ARG A 151 14.54 -4.98 -9.94
C ARG A 151 15.27 -3.79 -10.52
N ARG A 152 15.58 -2.79 -9.68
CA ARG A 152 16.09 -1.49 -10.12
C ARG A 152 17.61 -1.42 -10.16
N TYR A 153 18.13 -0.91 -11.28
CA TYR A 153 19.51 -0.46 -11.43
C TYR A 153 19.50 1.05 -11.68
N LEU A 154 20.15 1.82 -10.81
CA LEU A 154 20.31 3.26 -10.97
C LEU A 154 21.75 3.56 -11.37
N ASN A 155 21.94 4.12 -12.56
CA ASN A 155 23.28 4.39 -13.12
C ASN A 155 24.19 3.13 -13.08
N GLY A 156 23.63 1.98 -13.43
CA GLY A 156 24.32 0.68 -13.42
C GLY A 156 24.46 0.01 -12.04
N GLN A 157 24.05 0.65 -10.95
CA GLN A 157 24.18 0.12 -9.59
C GLN A 157 22.86 -0.50 -9.11
N ALA A 158 22.90 -1.74 -8.62
CA ALA A 158 21.74 -2.43 -8.06
C ALA A 158 21.18 -1.65 -6.85
N ARG A 159 19.87 -1.57 -6.75
CA ARG A 159 19.11 -0.92 -5.68
C ARG A 159 17.98 -1.83 -5.22
N SER A 160 17.34 -1.47 -4.11
CA SER A 160 16.12 -2.14 -3.66
C SER A 160 15.07 -2.15 -4.77
N PRO A 161 14.30 -3.23 -4.91
CA PRO A 161 13.22 -3.32 -5.88
C PRO A 161 12.22 -2.16 -5.72
N HIS A 162 11.45 -1.90 -6.78
CA HIS A 162 10.38 -0.91 -6.73
C HIS A 162 9.29 -1.33 -5.75
N SER A 163 9.05 -0.54 -4.72
CA SER A 163 8.18 -0.87 -3.59
C SER A 163 6.76 -0.29 -3.70
N GLY A 164 6.35 0.14 -4.87
CA GLY A 164 5.04 0.70 -5.19
C GLY A 164 4.80 0.70 -6.69
N ILE A 165 3.85 1.48 -7.16
CA ILE A 165 3.66 1.81 -8.57
C ILE A 165 3.91 3.30 -8.78
N ASP A 166 4.37 3.66 -9.99
CA ASP A 166 4.54 5.06 -10.35
C ASP A 166 3.43 5.47 -11.34
N ILE A 167 2.67 6.51 -11.01
CA ILE A 167 1.58 7.06 -11.82
C ILE A 167 2.07 8.36 -12.44
N ALA A 168 2.41 8.35 -13.73
CA ALA A 168 2.83 9.52 -14.47
C ALA A 168 1.64 10.41 -14.81
N ALA A 169 1.73 11.68 -14.41
CA ALA A 169 0.76 12.71 -14.73
C ALA A 169 1.43 14.10 -14.62
N PRO A 170 0.82 15.17 -15.16
CA PRO A 170 1.33 16.52 -15.02
C PRO A 170 1.52 16.94 -13.56
N GLN A 171 2.53 17.76 -13.30
CA GLN A 171 2.70 18.39 -11.98
C GLN A 171 1.45 19.20 -11.63
N GLY A 172 0.98 19.07 -10.38
CA GLY A 172 -0.25 19.72 -9.91
C GLY A 172 -1.50 18.84 -10.03
N THR A 173 -1.42 17.66 -10.70
CA THR A 173 -2.53 16.68 -10.69
C THR A 173 -2.88 16.31 -9.25
N ILE A 174 -4.17 16.31 -8.92
CA ILE A 174 -4.65 16.07 -7.56
C ILE A 174 -4.41 14.61 -7.16
N VAL A 175 -3.96 14.43 -5.92
CA VAL A 175 -3.82 13.13 -5.28
C VAL A 175 -4.87 13.01 -4.19
N HIS A 176 -5.69 11.95 -4.25
CA HIS A 176 -6.76 11.66 -3.30
C HIS A 176 -6.41 10.48 -2.40
N ALA A 177 -6.99 10.42 -1.21
CA ALA A 177 -6.95 9.26 -0.34
C ALA A 177 -7.76 8.11 -0.98
N PRO A 178 -7.18 6.91 -1.21
CA PRO A 178 -7.89 5.78 -1.83
C PRO A 178 -8.87 5.10 -0.89
N SER A 179 -8.74 5.32 0.40
CA SER A 179 -9.59 4.84 1.49
C SER A 179 -9.47 5.79 2.69
N ALA A 180 -10.39 5.68 3.65
CA ALA A 180 -10.32 6.43 4.90
C ALA A 180 -9.09 6.01 5.74
N GLY A 181 -8.57 6.95 6.55
CA GLY A 181 -7.41 6.70 7.39
C GLY A 181 -7.03 7.89 8.26
N ILE A 182 -5.88 7.80 8.88
CA ILE A 182 -5.27 8.89 9.66
C ILE A 182 -3.92 9.22 9.02
N VAL A 183 -3.62 10.51 8.88
CA VAL A 183 -2.29 10.96 8.42
C VAL A 183 -1.26 10.60 9.48
N ALA A 184 -0.51 9.54 9.25
CA ALA A 184 0.48 9.04 10.22
C ALA A 184 1.78 9.86 10.18
N LYS A 185 2.16 10.35 8.99
CA LYS A 185 3.38 11.16 8.80
C LYS A 185 3.30 11.99 7.54
N ILE A 186 3.84 13.21 7.61
CA ILE A 186 4.17 14.03 6.44
C ILE A 186 5.64 14.48 6.53
N GLY A 187 6.25 14.84 5.41
CA GLY A 187 7.61 15.39 5.41
C GLY A 187 8.16 15.62 4.01
N ASP A 188 9.35 16.23 3.97
CA ASP A 188 10.17 16.33 2.76
C ASP A 188 11.44 15.50 2.96
N PHE A 189 11.39 14.26 2.45
CA PHE A 189 12.42 13.26 2.65
C PHE A 189 13.41 13.25 1.49
N PHE A 190 14.67 12.96 1.77
CA PHE A 190 15.78 13.03 0.82
C PHE A 190 15.51 12.29 -0.50
N PHE A 191 15.03 11.05 -0.42
CA PHE A 191 14.72 10.25 -1.61
C PHE A 191 13.27 10.39 -2.07
N ASN A 192 12.34 10.46 -1.15
CA ASN A 192 10.90 10.42 -1.44
C ASN A 192 10.34 11.81 -1.74
N GLY A 193 11.08 12.89 -1.42
CA GLY A 193 10.58 14.26 -1.52
C GLY A 193 9.38 14.49 -0.59
N LYS A 194 8.52 15.40 -0.95
CA LYS A 194 7.29 15.65 -0.18
C LYS A 194 6.41 14.41 -0.20
N THR A 195 6.13 13.92 1.00
CA THR A 195 5.51 12.60 1.21
C THR A 195 4.40 12.68 2.24
N VAL A 196 3.34 11.91 2.02
CA VAL A 196 2.27 11.63 2.96
C VAL A 196 2.23 10.13 3.21
N LEU A 197 2.06 9.70 4.47
CA LEU A 197 1.72 8.34 4.85
C LEU A 197 0.36 8.33 5.55
N LEU A 198 -0.55 7.47 5.09
CA LEU A 198 -1.86 7.25 5.72
C LEU A 198 -1.88 5.89 6.40
N ASP A 199 -2.35 5.86 7.66
CA ASP A 199 -2.65 4.65 8.43
C ASP A 199 -4.15 4.34 8.33
N HIS A 200 -4.48 3.25 7.65
CA HIS A 200 -5.85 2.75 7.48
C HIS A 200 -6.29 1.81 8.61
N GLY A 201 -5.36 1.44 9.50
CA GLY A 201 -5.57 0.49 10.60
C GLY A 201 -4.97 -0.89 10.33
N GLN A 202 -4.80 -1.67 11.38
CA GLN A 202 -4.29 -3.05 11.37
C GLN A 202 -3.05 -3.27 10.49
N GLY A 203 -2.10 -2.31 10.51
CA GLY A 203 -0.85 -2.40 9.76
C GLY A 203 -0.96 -2.13 8.26
N LEU A 204 -2.12 -1.64 7.78
CA LEU A 204 -2.31 -1.20 6.40
C LEU A 204 -1.94 0.28 6.27
N ILE A 205 -0.83 0.55 5.61
CA ILE A 205 -0.28 1.91 5.42
C ILE A 205 -0.11 2.18 3.94
N THR A 206 -0.56 3.35 3.49
CA THR A 206 -0.28 3.83 2.13
C THR A 206 0.69 5.01 2.15
N MET A 207 1.50 5.13 1.10
CA MET A 207 2.54 6.14 0.97
C MET A 207 2.46 6.84 -0.38
N TYR A 208 2.54 8.17 -0.36
CA TYR A 208 2.41 9.07 -1.52
C TYR A 208 3.64 9.96 -1.57
N CYS A 209 4.51 9.75 -2.56
CA CYS A 209 5.79 10.46 -2.67
C CYS A 209 5.85 11.40 -3.87
N HIS A 210 6.92 12.20 -3.88
CA HIS A 210 7.29 13.12 -4.96
C HIS A 210 6.31 14.27 -5.17
N LEU A 211 5.49 14.57 -4.15
CA LEU A 211 4.44 15.59 -4.22
C LEU A 211 5.05 16.99 -4.44
N SER A 212 4.33 17.85 -5.16
CA SER A 212 4.62 19.29 -5.22
C SER A 212 4.04 20.03 -4.01
N LYS A 213 2.89 19.53 -3.51
CA LYS A 213 2.18 20.12 -2.39
C LYS A 213 1.55 19.04 -1.52
N ILE A 214 1.59 19.22 -0.19
CA ILE A 214 0.86 18.44 0.81
C ILE A 214 -0.34 19.29 1.25
N ASN A 215 -1.54 18.71 1.30
CA ASN A 215 -2.79 19.39 1.61
C ASN A 215 -3.42 18.94 2.94
N VAL A 216 -2.71 18.16 3.74
CA VAL A 216 -3.18 17.57 5.01
C VAL A 216 -2.14 17.77 6.10
N ASN A 217 -2.54 17.57 7.36
CA ASN A 217 -1.68 17.68 8.54
C ASN A 217 -1.50 16.31 9.22
N GLU A 218 -0.40 16.12 9.98
CA GLU A 218 -0.22 14.91 10.79
C GLU A 218 -1.38 14.75 11.77
N TYR A 219 -1.82 13.50 11.94
CA TYR A 219 -2.92 13.05 12.80
C TYR A 219 -4.32 13.47 12.34
N GLU A 220 -4.45 14.10 11.17
CA GLU A 220 -5.74 14.41 10.57
C GLU A 220 -6.46 13.13 10.13
N LYS A 221 -7.76 13.02 10.45
CA LYS A 221 -8.61 11.95 9.93
C LYS A 221 -9.06 12.30 8.53
N ILE A 222 -8.84 11.36 7.61
CA ILE A 222 -9.09 11.54 6.19
C ILE A 222 -10.14 10.54 5.73
N GLU A 223 -11.17 11.03 5.07
CA GLU A 223 -12.16 10.19 4.40
C GLU A 223 -11.67 9.80 3.00
N LYS A 224 -12.20 8.69 2.46
CA LYS A 224 -11.96 8.27 1.07
C LYS A 224 -12.31 9.38 0.08
N GLY A 225 -11.43 9.63 -0.89
CA GLY A 225 -11.62 10.66 -1.92
C GLY A 225 -11.18 12.07 -1.52
N VAL A 226 -10.78 12.31 -0.28
CA VAL A 226 -10.26 13.62 0.15
C VAL A 226 -8.92 13.89 -0.53
N LYS A 227 -8.73 15.13 -0.98
CA LYS A 227 -7.46 15.61 -1.55
C LYS A 227 -6.38 15.65 -0.48
N ILE A 228 -5.29 14.89 -0.67
CA ILE A 228 -4.16 14.82 0.27
C ILE A 228 -2.90 15.52 -0.25
N GLY A 229 -2.82 15.77 -1.57
CA GLY A 229 -1.65 16.41 -2.16
C GLY A 229 -1.81 16.66 -3.65
N GLU A 230 -0.69 17.03 -4.28
CA GLU A 230 -0.58 17.24 -5.73
C GLU A 230 0.70 16.58 -6.23
N ILE A 231 0.64 15.94 -7.40
CA ILE A 231 1.81 15.33 -8.06
C ILE A 231 2.89 16.37 -8.29
N GLY A 232 4.13 15.98 -8.12
CA GLY A 232 5.29 16.83 -8.33
C GLY A 232 6.51 16.09 -8.86
N MET A 233 7.68 16.67 -8.57
CA MET A 233 9.00 16.17 -8.96
C MET A 233 10.00 16.29 -7.81
N THR A 234 9.55 16.25 -6.55
CA THR A 234 10.46 16.39 -5.39
C THR A 234 11.18 15.07 -5.10
N GLY A 235 12.35 15.15 -4.46
CA GLY A 235 13.17 13.96 -4.15
C GLY A 235 13.89 13.36 -5.37
N ARG A 236 14.00 12.02 -5.41
CA ARG A 236 14.75 11.29 -6.43
C ARG A 236 13.84 10.82 -7.57
N VAL A 237 13.70 11.63 -8.59
CA VAL A 237 12.81 11.38 -9.74
C VAL A 237 13.50 11.62 -11.08
N THR A 238 12.90 11.10 -12.16
CA THR A 238 13.28 11.38 -13.55
C THR A 238 12.29 12.29 -14.28
N GLY A 239 11.07 12.41 -13.76
CA GLY A 239 9.97 13.22 -14.31
C GLY A 239 8.82 13.30 -13.33
N ALA A 240 7.78 14.09 -13.65
CA ALA A 240 6.61 14.25 -12.82
C ALA A 240 5.81 12.94 -12.72
N HIS A 241 5.59 12.46 -11.49
CA HIS A 241 4.78 11.28 -11.19
C HIS A 241 4.44 11.21 -9.70
N LEU A 242 3.43 10.44 -9.37
CA LEU A 242 3.17 9.96 -8.02
C LEU A 242 3.81 8.58 -7.86
N HIS A 243 4.69 8.40 -6.88
CA HIS A 243 5.02 7.08 -6.37
C HIS A 243 4.00 6.71 -5.29
N TRP A 244 3.21 5.66 -5.54
CA TRP A 244 2.22 5.14 -4.61
C TRP A 244 2.60 3.76 -4.12
N GLY A 245 2.81 3.64 -2.81
CA GLY A 245 3.17 2.39 -2.14
C GLY A 245 2.12 1.93 -1.16
N VAL A 246 1.96 0.61 -1.01
CA VAL A 246 1.14 -0.03 0.03
C VAL A 246 2.01 -0.92 0.88
N SER A 247 1.82 -0.85 2.19
CA SER A 247 2.44 -1.74 3.19
C SER A 247 1.35 -2.43 3.98
N LEU A 248 1.46 -3.73 4.17
CA LEU A 248 0.62 -4.51 5.05
C LEU A 248 1.53 -5.36 5.95
N ASN A 249 1.23 -5.44 7.25
CA ASN A 249 2.05 -6.12 8.27
C ASN A 249 3.57 -5.85 8.12
N ASN A 250 3.92 -4.58 7.90
CA ASN A 250 5.31 -4.07 7.76
C ASN A 250 6.10 -4.59 6.54
N VAL A 251 5.42 -5.11 5.51
CA VAL A 251 6.07 -5.43 4.22
C VAL A 251 5.41 -4.68 3.08
N ARG A 252 6.18 -4.40 2.03
CA ARG A 252 5.62 -3.77 0.82
C ARG A 252 4.92 -4.81 -0.03
N VAL A 253 3.71 -4.48 -0.42
CA VAL A 253 2.86 -5.30 -1.29
C VAL A 253 2.46 -4.51 -2.53
N ASN A 254 2.08 -5.21 -3.59
CA ASN A 254 1.68 -4.59 -4.83
C ASN A 254 0.38 -3.80 -4.65
N PRO A 255 0.37 -2.48 -4.88
CA PRO A 255 -0.85 -1.67 -4.76
C PRO A 255 -2.02 -2.16 -5.63
N ARG A 256 -1.74 -2.84 -6.74
CA ARG A 256 -2.78 -3.39 -7.62
C ARG A 256 -3.64 -4.46 -6.96
N GLU A 257 -3.13 -5.15 -5.93
CA GLU A 257 -3.89 -6.15 -5.16
C GLU A 257 -5.09 -5.53 -4.40
N PHE A 258 -5.12 -4.22 -4.24
CA PHE A 258 -6.17 -3.47 -3.54
C PHE A 258 -7.10 -2.69 -4.50
N LEU A 259 -6.80 -2.68 -5.79
CA LEU A 259 -7.63 -2.02 -6.81
C LEU A 259 -8.72 -2.98 -7.33
N ASN A 260 -9.90 -2.42 -7.66
CA ASN A 260 -10.94 -3.14 -8.40
C ASN A 260 -10.61 -3.17 -9.89
#